data_85ca3b225b1debbe348c917fee1d0617
#
_entry.id   85ca3b225b1debbe348c917fee1d0617
#
_cell.length_a   1.000
_cell.length_b   1.000
_cell.length_c   1.000
_cell.angle_alpha   90.00
_cell.angle_beta   90.00
_cell.angle_gamma   90.00
#
_symmetry.space_group_name_H-M   'P 1'
#
loop_
_entity.id
_entity.type
_entity.pdbx_description
1 polymer ?
#
loop_
_entity_poly.entity_id
_entity_poly.type
_entity_poly.pdbx_seq_one_letter_code
_entity_poly.pdbx_strand_id
1 'polypeptide(L)'
;MLADYHTHTPLCLHAEGKPEEYIDQAIAENLAEYGISDHAPQAPEPFDEWRMLEEHLPQYFDWIARARKHAGEKLPVRAGLECDWFPNCGDWIGHLASQYNWDYLIGSIHYLGDKWDFDNPKWLGRWAETDVEQIWSLYWKEYTTMAKSGLFDFLGHPDLIKKFAYRPSGDLRRFYDPVIETIAGNDVAIELNTAGFHKPCAEQYPSAEFLTLAAGANIPITLSSDAHHPSEVARDFERSLQLIKDAGFTHLSRFQKRQRTQVRITES
;
A
#
# COMPACT_ATOMS: atom_id res chain seq x y z
N MET A 1 -10.55 -13.46 -10.38
CA MET A 1 -10.38 -13.78 -8.95
C MET A 1 -9.43 -12.75 -8.34
N LEU A 2 -9.91 -11.96 -7.37
CA LEU A 2 -9.21 -10.80 -6.77
C LEU A 2 -8.42 -11.23 -5.54
N ALA A 3 -7.41 -10.45 -5.18
CA ALA A 3 -6.66 -10.57 -3.93
C ALA A 3 -6.62 -9.20 -3.26
N ASP A 4 -6.54 -9.17 -1.93
CA ASP A 4 -6.32 -7.98 -1.14
C ASP A 4 -5.05 -8.16 -0.32
N TYR A 5 -4.02 -7.37 -0.61
CA TYR A 5 -2.69 -7.54 0.00
C TYR A 5 -2.33 -6.42 0.99
N HIS A 6 -3.20 -5.41 1.15
CA HIS A 6 -2.94 -4.30 2.05
C HIS A 6 -4.02 -4.25 3.12
N THR A 7 -3.72 -4.88 4.26
CA THR A 7 -4.62 -4.94 5.42
C THR A 7 -3.83 -4.94 6.72
N HIS A 8 -4.41 -4.35 7.76
CA HIS A 8 -3.77 -4.05 9.03
C HIS A 8 -4.26 -4.93 10.18
N THR A 9 -3.56 -4.87 11.30
CA THR A 9 -3.88 -5.58 12.53
C THR A 9 -3.94 -4.58 13.69
N PRO A 10 -4.57 -4.90 14.82
CA PRO A 10 -4.57 -4.02 15.99
C PRO A 10 -3.18 -3.69 16.57
N LEU A 11 -2.11 -4.31 16.07
CA LEU A 11 -0.75 -3.97 16.47
C LEU A 11 -0.31 -2.59 15.97
N CYS A 12 -0.94 -2.06 14.91
CA CYS A 12 -0.74 -0.67 14.48
C CYS A 12 -1.45 0.36 15.37
N LEU A 13 -2.18 -0.07 16.40
CA LEU A 13 -2.88 0.76 17.41
C LEU A 13 -4.08 1.55 16.89
N HIS A 14 -4.45 1.42 15.60
CA HIS A 14 -5.61 2.11 15.01
C HIS A 14 -6.44 1.21 14.06
N ALA A 15 -6.10 -0.08 13.94
CA ALA A 15 -6.98 -1.07 13.36
C ALA A 15 -7.71 -1.87 14.45
N GLU A 16 -8.83 -2.49 14.08
CA GLU A 16 -9.70 -3.24 14.98
C GLU A 16 -10.00 -4.64 14.42
N GLY A 17 -10.60 -5.51 15.25
CA GLY A 17 -11.05 -6.83 14.86
C GLY A 17 -10.10 -7.96 15.25
N LYS A 18 -10.37 -9.15 14.72
CA LYS A 18 -9.62 -10.38 14.95
C LYS A 18 -9.24 -11.02 13.61
N PRO A 19 -8.17 -11.82 13.56
CA PRO A 19 -7.75 -12.44 12.30
C PRO A 19 -8.86 -13.27 11.65
N GLU A 20 -9.67 -13.95 12.47
CA GLU A 20 -10.79 -14.78 12.00
C GLU A 20 -11.87 -13.94 11.28
N GLU A 21 -12.16 -12.74 11.79
CA GLU A 21 -13.18 -11.82 11.22
C GLU A 21 -12.73 -11.27 9.86
N TYR A 22 -11.45 -10.94 9.72
CA TYR A 22 -10.86 -10.54 8.43
C TYR A 22 -10.93 -11.67 7.40
N ILE A 23 -10.62 -12.90 7.83
CA ILE A 23 -10.67 -14.07 6.94
C ILE A 23 -12.12 -14.39 6.52
N ASP A 24 -13.08 -14.32 7.44
CA ASP A 24 -14.49 -14.55 7.14
C ASP A 24 -15.00 -13.54 6.11
N GLN A 25 -14.61 -12.25 6.24
CA GLN A 25 -14.94 -11.21 5.26
C GLN A 25 -14.27 -11.49 3.91
N ALA A 26 -12.99 -11.83 3.90
CA ALA A 26 -12.25 -12.14 2.67
C ALA A 26 -12.88 -13.32 1.90
N ILE A 27 -13.37 -14.33 2.62
CA ILE A 27 -14.10 -15.45 2.04
C ILE A 27 -15.48 -14.99 1.51
N ALA A 28 -16.19 -14.15 2.26
CA ALA A 28 -17.51 -13.62 1.84
C ALA A 28 -17.39 -12.76 0.56
N GLU A 29 -16.31 -12.00 0.41
CA GLU A 29 -15.98 -11.23 -0.80
C GLU A 29 -15.40 -12.09 -1.94
N ASN A 30 -15.33 -13.42 -1.78
CA ASN A 30 -14.79 -14.36 -2.75
C ASN A 30 -13.36 -14.03 -3.22
N LEU A 31 -12.52 -13.55 -2.31
CA LEU A 31 -11.11 -13.34 -2.61
C LEU A 31 -10.42 -14.66 -2.91
N ALA A 32 -9.49 -14.62 -3.85
CA ALA A 32 -8.67 -15.79 -4.20
C ALA A 32 -7.43 -15.92 -3.31
N GLU A 33 -6.96 -14.82 -2.75
CA GLU A 33 -5.87 -14.71 -1.79
C GLU A 33 -6.10 -13.52 -0.88
N TYR A 34 -5.64 -13.62 0.35
CA TYR A 34 -5.68 -12.53 1.34
C TYR A 34 -4.30 -12.30 1.91
N GLY A 35 -3.86 -11.06 1.99
CA GLY A 35 -2.59 -10.65 2.53
C GLY A 35 -2.73 -9.81 3.80
N ILE A 36 -1.80 -9.99 4.72
CA ILE A 36 -1.68 -9.22 5.96
C ILE A 36 -0.38 -8.44 5.85
N SER A 37 -0.42 -7.11 6.04
CA SER A 37 0.74 -6.22 5.79
C SER A 37 0.76 -5.02 6.73
N ASP A 38 0.66 -5.28 8.03
CA ASP A 38 0.63 -4.20 9.02
C ASP A 38 1.83 -3.25 8.92
N HIS A 39 1.67 -2.05 9.48
CA HIS A 39 2.75 -1.06 9.56
C HIS A 39 3.98 -1.64 10.25
N ALA A 40 5.07 -1.71 9.51
CA ALA A 40 6.31 -2.29 9.96
C ALA A 40 6.91 -1.52 11.15
N PRO A 41 7.61 -2.19 12.08
CA PRO A 41 8.44 -1.53 13.06
C PRO A 41 9.42 -0.57 12.40
N GLN A 42 9.73 0.55 13.06
CA GLN A 42 10.65 1.55 12.53
C GLN A 42 11.65 2.03 13.57
N ALA A 43 12.93 1.93 13.24
CA ALA A 43 14.00 2.41 14.12
C ALA A 43 14.24 3.94 13.97
N PRO A 44 14.67 4.65 15.05
CA PRO A 44 14.72 4.14 16.43
C PRO A 44 13.32 4.03 17.05
N GLU A 45 13.13 3.06 17.92
CA GLU A 45 11.85 2.85 18.59
C GLU A 45 11.75 3.60 19.94
N PRO A 46 10.51 4.05 20.36
CA PRO A 46 9.32 4.11 19.51
C PRO A 46 9.48 5.21 18.47
N PHE A 47 9.13 4.93 17.21
CA PHE A 47 9.22 5.90 16.13
C PHE A 47 8.04 6.87 16.12
N ASP A 48 6.86 6.34 16.33
CA ASP A 48 5.58 7.03 16.41
C ASP A 48 4.60 6.26 17.33
N GLU A 49 3.30 6.64 17.28
CA GLU A 49 2.24 6.07 18.13
C GLU A 49 1.23 5.22 17.33
N TRP A 50 1.56 4.82 16.08
CA TRP A 50 0.61 4.15 15.19
C TRP A 50 1.22 2.99 14.38
N ARG A 51 2.25 2.34 14.94
CA ARG A 51 2.84 1.11 14.39
C ARG A 51 3.24 0.13 15.48
N MET A 52 3.41 -1.13 15.11
CA MET A 52 4.00 -2.11 16.04
C MET A 52 5.48 -1.80 16.29
N LEU A 53 5.96 -2.23 17.47
CA LEU A 53 7.39 -2.28 17.77
C LEU A 53 8.00 -3.60 17.25
N GLU A 54 9.32 -3.67 17.11
CA GLU A 54 10.01 -4.91 16.70
C GLU A 54 9.73 -6.06 17.68
N GLU A 55 9.64 -5.80 18.98
CA GLU A 55 9.29 -6.79 20.00
C GLU A 55 7.89 -7.39 19.83
N HIS A 56 7.02 -6.76 19.04
CA HIS A 56 5.67 -7.26 18.72
C HIS A 56 5.64 -8.21 17.51
N LEU A 57 6.73 -8.39 16.77
CA LEU A 57 6.79 -9.30 15.63
C LEU A 57 6.35 -10.74 15.96
N PRO A 58 6.67 -11.34 17.14
CA PRO A 58 6.12 -12.64 17.51
C PRO A 58 4.60 -12.67 17.59
N GLN A 59 3.96 -11.58 18.05
CA GLN A 59 2.49 -11.45 18.11
C GLN A 59 1.92 -11.30 16.69
N TYR A 60 2.62 -10.59 15.82
CA TYR A 60 2.25 -10.46 14.41
C TYR A 60 2.31 -11.81 13.69
N PHE A 61 3.34 -12.59 13.93
CA PHE A 61 3.43 -13.96 13.38
C PHE A 61 2.35 -14.90 13.92
N ASP A 62 1.97 -14.76 15.20
CA ASP A 62 0.81 -15.49 15.76
C ASP A 62 -0.50 -15.07 15.08
N TRP A 63 -0.70 -13.79 14.82
CA TRP A 63 -1.85 -13.28 14.05
C TRP A 63 -1.95 -13.95 12.68
N ILE A 64 -0.84 -13.98 11.93
CA ILE A 64 -0.79 -14.62 10.62
C ILE A 64 -1.06 -16.13 10.72
N ALA A 65 -0.49 -16.80 11.73
CA ALA A 65 -0.71 -18.23 11.95
C ALA A 65 -2.17 -18.56 12.26
N ARG A 66 -2.84 -17.73 13.08
CA ARG A 66 -4.27 -17.85 13.39
C ARG A 66 -5.13 -17.63 12.15
N ALA A 67 -4.85 -16.58 11.37
CA ALA A 67 -5.52 -16.32 10.11
C ALA A 67 -5.41 -17.51 9.15
N ARG A 68 -4.20 -18.05 8.96
CA ARG A 68 -3.94 -19.25 8.14
C ARG A 68 -4.70 -20.47 8.63
N LYS A 69 -4.71 -20.69 9.94
CA LYS A 69 -5.44 -21.80 10.55
C LYS A 69 -6.94 -21.69 10.33
N HIS A 70 -7.51 -20.49 10.48
CA HIS A 70 -8.95 -20.26 10.28
C HIS A 70 -9.35 -20.37 8.80
N ALA A 71 -8.53 -19.83 7.90
CA ALA A 71 -8.75 -19.92 6.45
C ALA A 71 -8.69 -21.36 5.93
N GLY A 72 -7.82 -22.21 6.51
CA GLY A 72 -7.60 -23.58 6.06
C GLY A 72 -7.23 -23.65 4.57
N GLU A 73 -7.86 -24.54 3.84
CA GLU A 73 -7.67 -24.69 2.39
C GLU A 73 -8.56 -23.75 1.55
N LYS A 74 -9.47 -23.00 2.19
CA LYS A 74 -10.44 -22.15 1.49
C LYS A 74 -9.83 -20.89 0.90
N LEU A 75 -8.83 -20.32 1.59
CA LEU A 75 -8.23 -19.04 1.22
C LEU A 75 -6.73 -19.02 1.56
N PRO A 76 -5.85 -18.95 0.56
CA PRO A 76 -4.42 -18.71 0.79
C PRO A 76 -4.18 -17.38 1.50
N VAL A 77 -3.46 -17.42 2.64
CA VAL A 77 -3.12 -16.24 3.42
C VAL A 77 -1.64 -15.93 3.26
N ARG A 78 -1.34 -14.73 2.77
CA ARG A 78 0.01 -14.22 2.51
C ARG A 78 0.49 -13.33 3.66
N ALA A 79 1.78 -13.38 3.92
CA ALA A 79 2.44 -12.57 4.94
C ALA A 79 3.24 -11.46 4.29
N GLY A 80 2.96 -10.21 4.65
CA GLY A 80 3.67 -9.03 4.20
C GLY A 80 3.95 -8.06 5.32
N LEU A 81 4.54 -6.93 4.99
CA LEU A 81 4.68 -5.74 5.83
C LEU A 81 4.51 -4.50 4.94
N GLU A 82 3.89 -3.46 5.48
CA GLU A 82 3.95 -2.13 4.92
C GLU A 82 5.08 -1.35 5.60
N CYS A 83 6.13 -1.07 4.83
CA CYS A 83 7.34 -0.43 5.31
C CYS A 83 7.40 1.02 4.87
N ASP A 84 7.60 1.93 5.81
CA ASP A 84 7.84 3.33 5.50
C ASP A 84 9.19 3.56 4.85
N TRP A 85 9.17 4.33 3.77
CA TRP A 85 10.37 4.79 3.08
C TRP A 85 10.71 6.23 3.45
N PHE A 86 11.94 6.45 3.88
CA PHE A 86 12.56 7.77 4.03
C PHE A 86 14.09 7.64 3.96
N PRO A 87 14.83 8.72 3.83
CA PRO A 87 16.27 8.66 3.68
C PRO A 87 16.97 7.78 4.73
N ASN A 88 17.83 6.87 4.27
CA ASN A 88 18.67 5.97 5.09
C ASN A 88 17.91 4.84 5.82
N CYS A 89 16.66 4.54 5.48
CA CYS A 89 15.92 3.41 6.08
C CYS A 89 16.24 2.05 5.45
N GLY A 90 16.99 1.99 4.35
CA GLY A 90 17.18 0.76 3.57
C GLY A 90 17.75 -0.41 4.36
N ASP A 91 18.75 -0.16 5.22
CA ASP A 91 19.37 -1.20 6.07
C ASP A 91 18.35 -1.76 7.08
N TRP A 92 17.50 -0.91 7.65
CA TRP A 92 16.44 -1.34 8.55
C TRP A 92 15.39 -2.18 7.86
N ILE A 93 14.95 -1.78 6.68
CA ILE A 93 14.01 -2.57 5.87
C ILE A 93 14.64 -3.91 5.48
N GLY A 94 15.93 -3.92 5.12
CA GLY A 94 16.70 -5.15 4.87
C GLY A 94 16.76 -6.06 6.09
N HIS A 95 16.93 -5.50 7.29
CA HIS A 95 16.86 -6.23 8.55
C HIS A 95 15.47 -6.88 8.71
N LEU A 96 14.38 -6.13 8.62
CA LEU A 96 13.01 -6.67 8.73
C LEU A 96 12.72 -7.73 7.66
N ALA A 97 13.19 -7.53 6.43
CA ALA A 97 13.06 -8.50 5.35
C ALA A 97 13.70 -9.85 5.68
N SER A 98 14.72 -9.88 6.53
CA SER A 98 15.42 -11.10 6.96
C SER A 98 14.74 -11.85 8.11
N GLN A 99 13.78 -11.21 8.83
CA GLN A 99 13.19 -11.76 10.05
C GLN A 99 12.16 -12.87 9.79
N TYR A 100 11.60 -12.94 8.58
CA TYR A 100 10.56 -13.89 8.24
C TYR A 100 10.57 -14.26 6.75
N ASN A 101 9.90 -15.35 6.40
CA ASN A 101 9.70 -15.73 5.00
C ASN A 101 8.48 -14.96 4.44
N TRP A 102 8.68 -13.70 4.12
CA TRP A 102 7.65 -12.82 3.58
C TRP A 102 7.19 -13.26 2.20
N ASP A 103 5.90 -13.11 1.93
CA ASP A 103 5.35 -13.28 0.60
C ASP A 103 5.52 -12.00 -0.23
N TYR A 104 5.49 -10.83 0.43
CA TYR A 104 5.71 -9.51 -0.18
C TYR A 104 6.07 -8.45 0.86
N LEU A 105 6.66 -7.35 0.41
CA LEU A 105 6.84 -6.10 1.16
C LEU A 105 6.27 -4.94 0.35
N ILE A 106 5.50 -4.08 1.01
CA ILE A 106 4.95 -2.84 0.48
C ILE A 106 5.87 -1.70 0.86
N GLY A 107 6.20 -0.82 -0.09
CA GLY A 107 6.88 0.44 0.19
C GLY A 107 5.88 1.58 0.21
N SER A 108 5.85 2.34 1.30
CA SER A 108 4.91 3.45 1.49
C SER A 108 5.62 4.70 1.97
N ILE A 109 5.03 5.87 1.70
CA ILE A 109 5.53 7.16 2.20
C ILE A 109 4.42 7.81 3.01
N HIS A 110 4.61 7.85 4.34
CA HIS A 110 3.75 8.56 5.28
C HIS A 110 4.47 9.78 5.88
N TYR A 111 5.78 9.89 5.72
CA TYR A 111 6.60 10.94 6.31
C TYR A 111 7.36 11.74 5.25
N LEU A 112 7.41 13.05 5.44
CA LEU A 112 8.21 13.96 4.62
C LEU A 112 9.09 14.85 5.51
N GLY A 113 10.26 15.23 4.99
CA GLY A 113 11.17 16.13 5.66
C GLY A 113 11.53 15.68 7.09
N ASP A 114 11.31 16.55 8.07
CA ASP A 114 11.63 16.32 9.48
C ASP A 114 10.57 15.44 10.19
N LYS A 115 10.32 14.24 9.68
CA LYS A 115 9.34 13.28 10.22
C LYS A 115 7.92 13.85 10.30
N TRP A 116 7.51 14.63 9.33
CA TRP A 116 6.14 15.07 9.22
C TRP A 116 5.27 13.95 8.63
N ASP A 117 4.43 13.33 9.44
CA ASP A 117 3.39 12.39 9.01
C ASP A 117 2.26 13.18 8.32
N PHE A 118 2.49 13.52 7.05
CA PHE A 118 1.71 14.48 6.28
C PHE A 118 0.26 14.04 6.04
N ASP A 119 -0.01 12.76 6.15
CA ASP A 119 -1.32 12.15 5.94
C ASP A 119 -2.14 11.99 7.24
N ASN A 120 -1.61 12.42 8.39
CA ASN A 120 -2.29 12.39 9.67
C ASN A 120 -3.16 13.66 9.85
N PRO A 121 -4.47 13.49 10.16
CA PRO A 121 -5.41 14.62 10.34
C PRO A 121 -4.98 15.66 11.38
N LYS A 122 -4.16 15.26 12.37
CA LYS A 122 -3.64 16.20 13.40
C LYS A 122 -2.82 17.34 12.79
N TRP A 123 -2.28 17.16 11.57
CA TRP A 123 -1.43 18.12 10.89
C TRP A 123 -2.13 18.96 9.81
N LEU A 124 -3.46 18.92 9.73
CA LEU A 124 -4.21 19.74 8.75
C LEU A 124 -3.86 21.25 8.83
N GLY A 125 -3.58 21.77 10.03
CA GLY A 125 -3.13 23.15 10.19
C GLY A 125 -1.81 23.44 9.48
N ARG A 126 -0.87 22.48 9.49
CA ARG A 126 0.41 22.62 8.79
C ARG A 126 0.22 22.65 7.27
N TRP A 127 -0.73 21.89 6.73
CA TRP A 127 -1.03 21.92 5.31
C TRP A 127 -1.48 23.31 4.83
N ALA A 128 -2.28 24.04 5.63
CA ALA A 128 -2.75 25.37 5.30
C ALA A 128 -1.62 26.41 5.19
N GLU A 129 -0.48 26.18 5.83
CA GLU A 129 0.68 27.06 5.86
C GLU A 129 1.81 26.62 4.92
N THR A 130 1.61 25.53 4.17
CA THR A 130 2.65 24.87 3.38
C THR A 130 2.53 25.22 1.89
N ASP A 131 3.67 25.36 1.23
CA ASP A 131 3.72 25.41 -0.24
C ASP A 131 3.45 24.02 -0.81
N VAL A 132 2.23 23.83 -1.33
CA VAL A 132 1.75 22.55 -1.86
C VAL A 132 2.63 22.04 -3.00
N GLU A 133 3.13 22.94 -3.86
CA GLU A 133 4.03 22.58 -4.98
C GLU A 133 5.35 21.97 -4.47
N GLN A 134 5.94 22.57 -3.45
CA GLN A 134 7.18 22.06 -2.85
C GLN A 134 6.97 20.70 -2.17
N ILE A 135 5.87 20.52 -1.46
CA ILE A 135 5.59 19.26 -0.76
C ILE A 135 5.29 18.13 -1.75
N TRP A 136 4.56 18.41 -2.83
CA TRP A 136 4.37 17.44 -3.91
C TRP A 136 5.70 17.06 -4.56
N SER A 137 6.57 18.04 -4.83
CA SER A 137 7.90 17.79 -5.38
C SER A 137 8.73 16.89 -4.46
N LEU A 138 8.68 17.14 -3.15
CA LEU A 138 9.38 16.31 -2.16
C LEU A 138 8.83 14.90 -2.10
N TYR A 139 7.50 14.75 -2.05
CA TYR A 139 6.84 13.43 -2.05
C TYR A 139 7.26 12.59 -3.25
N TRP A 140 7.16 13.13 -4.47
CA TRP A 140 7.49 12.39 -5.67
C TRP A 140 8.98 12.11 -5.83
N LYS A 141 9.83 12.99 -5.27
CA LYS A 141 11.27 12.72 -5.16
C LYS A 141 11.52 11.49 -4.26
N GLU A 142 10.93 11.45 -3.08
CA GLU A 142 11.08 10.30 -2.17
C GLU A 142 10.45 9.03 -2.78
N TYR A 143 9.29 9.14 -3.41
CA TYR A 143 8.66 8.02 -4.12
C TYR A 143 9.54 7.44 -5.23
N THR A 144 10.24 8.31 -5.96
CA THR A 144 11.23 7.92 -6.97
C THR A 144 12.42 7.17 -6.34
N THR A 145 12.91 7.61 -5.18
CA THR A 145 14.02 6.91 -4.49
C THR A 145 13.56 5.56 -3.94
N MET A 146 12.35 5.48 -3.43
CA MET A 146 11.72 4.24 -2.99
C MET A 146 11.62 3.23 -4.14
N ALA A 147 11.12 3.66 -5.30
CA ALA A 147 10.99 2.81 -6.48
C ALA A 147 12.35 2.25 -6.97
N LYS A 148 13.44 3.00 -6.79
CA LYS A 148 14.81 2.58 -7.15
C LYS A 148 15.47 1.64 -6.14
N SER A 149 14.93 1.50 -4.94
CA SER A 149 15.58 0.77 -3.85
C SER A 149 15.72 -0.73 -4.09
N GLY A 150 14.82 -1.31 -4.89
CA GLY A 150 14.74 -2.76 -5.12
C GLY A 150 14.31 -3.58 -3.89
N LEU A 151 13.80 -2.91 -2.84
CA LEU A 151 13.42 -3.56 -1.59
C LEU A 151 11.98 -4.09 -1.58
N PHE A 152 11.11 -3.54 -2.41
CA PHE A 152 9.67 -3.74 -2.36
C PHE A 152 9.15 -4.55 -3.54
N ASP A 153 8.08 -5.31 -3.31
CA ASP A 153 7.38 -6.06 -4.35
C ASP A 153 6.34 -5.20 -5.06
N PHE A 154 5.76 -4.27 -4.30
CA PHE A 154 4.93 -3.21 -4.85
C PHE A 154 4.96 -1.94 -3.97
N LEU A 155 4.58 -0.83 -4.57
CA LEU A 155 4.56 0.48 -3.93
C LEU A 155 3.12 0.81 -3.53
N GLY A 156 2.95 1.14 -2.24
CA GLY A 156 1.68 1.46 -1.62
C GLY A 156 1.14 2.80 -2.08
N HIS A 157 -0.18 2.90 -2.14
CA HIS A 157 -1.01 4.11 -2.37
C HIS A 157 -0.26 5.26 -3.09
N PRO A 158 0.15 5.07 -4.37
CA PRO A 158 0.76 6.17 -5.12
C PRO A 158 -0.14 7.42 -5.04
N ASP A 159 0.47 8.59 -4.94
CA ASP A 159 -0.19 9.88 -4.74
C ASP A 159 -1.01 10.07 -3.43
N LEU A 160 -0.70 9.33 -2.36
CA LEU A 160 -1.26 9.55 -1.02
C LEU A 160 -1.20 11.04 -0.60
N ILE A 161 -0.24 11.77 -1.12
CA ILE A 161 -0.04 13.20 -0.87
C ILE A 161 -1.30 14.04 -1.13
N LYS A 162 -2.25 13.56 -1.93
CA LYS A 162 -3.53 14.22 -2.21
C LYS A 162 -4.62 13.98 -1.16
N LYS A 163 -4.35 13.17 -0.11
CA LYS A 163 -5.34 12.67 0.87
C LYS A 163 -6.29 13.75 1.38
N PHE A 164 -5.76 14.93 1.70
CA PHE A 164 -6.53 16.06 2.20
C PHE A 164 -6.97 17.06 1.12
N ALA A 165 -6.97 16.63 -0.15
CA ALA A 165 -7.36 17.43 -1.30
C ALA A 165 -6.45 18.65 -1.59
N TYR A 166 -5.28 18.75 -0.97
CA TYR A 166 -4.28 19.75 -1.33
C TYR A 166 -3.55 19.31 -2.60
N ARG A 167 -3.77 20.06 -3.68
CA ARG A 167 -3.18 19.76 -5.00
C ARG A 167 -2.51 21.00 -5.58
N PRO A 168 -1.33 20.86 -6.22
CA PRO A 168 -0.73 21.95 -6.97
C PRO A 168 -1.57 22.28 -8.20
N SER A 169 -1.43 23.50 -8.70
CA SER A 169 -2.10 23.94 -9.92
C SER A 169 -1.41 23.42 -11.18
N GLY A 170 -2.14 23.39 -12.29
CA GLY A 170 -1.61 23.03 -13.61
C GLY A 170 -1.51 21.53 -13.84
N ASP A 171 -0.73 21.13 -14.84
CA ASP A 171 -0.57 19.76 -15.28
C ASP A 171 0.27 18.96 -14.29
N LEU A 172 -0.31 17.89 -13.70
CA LEU A 172 0.37 17.02 -12.72
C LEU A 172 1.37 16.06 -13.35
N ARG A 173 1.37 15.91 -14.67
CA ARG A 173 2.33 15.06 -15.40
C ARG A 173 3.79 15.42 -15.12
N ARG A 174 4.07 16.69 -14.77
CA ARG A 174 5.42 17.11 -14.38
C ARG A 174 5.96 16.35 -13.15
N PHE A 175 5.07 15.86 -12.30
CA PHE A 175 5.41 14.97 -11.18
C PHE A 175 5.33 13.50 -11.58
N TYR A 176 4.31 13.12 -12.36
CA TYR A 176 4.01 11.73 -12.68
C TYR A 176 4.97 11.13 -13.69
N ASP A 177 5.24 11.82 -14.79
CA ASP A 177 6.06 11.25 -15.88
C ASP A 177 7.44 10.75 -15.41
N PRO A 178 8.23 11.49 -14.60
CA PRO A 178 9.53 11.02 -14.12
C PRO A 178 9.45 9.79 -13.19
N VAL A 179 8.42 9.72 -12.37
CA VAL A 179 8.26 8.58 -11.45
C VAL A 179 7.72 7.35 -12.18
N ILE A 180 6.82 7.51 -13.13
CA ILE A 180 6.34 6.43 -14.02
C ILE A 180 7.51 5.79 -14.77
N GLU A 181 8.38 6.61 -15.37
CA GLU A 181 9.60 6.13 -16.04
C GLU A 181 10.49 5.33 -15.07
N THR A 182 10.64 5.84 -13.85
CA THR A 182 11.43 5.15 -12.80
C THR A 182 10.82 3.83 -12.38
N ILE A 183 9.52 3.77 -12.10
CA ILE A 183 8.83 2.55 -11.67
C ILE A 183 8.94 1.49 -12.77
N ALA A 184 8.65 1.86 -14.04
CA ALA A 184 8.76 0.97 -15.17
C ALA A 184 10.19 0.43 -15.36
N GLY A 185 11.20 1.29 -15.19
CA GLY A 185 12.62 0.90 -15.32
C GLY A 185 13.14 -0.02 -14.22
N ASN A 186 12.45 -0.10 -13.06
CA ASN A 186 12.84 -0.94 -11.94
C ASN A 186 11.95 -2.19 -11.74
N ASP A 187 11.01 -2.44 -12.64
CA ASP A 187 10.11 -3.61 -12.62
C ASP A 187 9.39 -3.83 -11.28
N VAL A 188 9.05 -2.75 -10.58
CA VAL A 188 8.27 -2.81 -9.35
C VAL A 188 6.79 -2.58 -9.66
N ALA A 189 5.90 -3.29 -8.94
CA ALA A 189 4.46 -3.09 -9.09
C ALA A 189 3.97 -1.87 -8.30
N ILE A 190 2.75 -1.43 -8.60
CA ILE A 190 2.00 -0.46 -7.78
C ILE A 190 0.69 -1.08 -7.32
N GLU A 191 0.05 -0.50 -6.31
CA GLU A 191 -1.33 -0.83 -5.99
C GLU A 191 -2.31 0.23 -6.51
N LEU A 192 -3.54 -0.19 -6.83
CA LEU A 192 -4.70 0.68 -6.69
C LEU A 192 -5.26 0.44 -5.28
N ASN A 193 -5.26 1.50 -4.47
CA ASN A 193 -5.71 1.46 -3.08
C ASN A 193 -7.06 2.18 -2.97
N THR A 194 -8.04 1.48 -2.39
CA THR A 194 -9.43 1.98 -2.35
C THR A 194 -9.73 2.88 -1.16
N ALA A 195 -8.86 2.93 -0.14
CA ALA A 195 -9.08 3.74 1.06
C ALA A 195 -9.29 5.23 0.74
N GLY A 196 -8.65 5.72 -0.32
CA GLY A 196 -8.74 7.11 -0.76
C GLY A 196 -10.16 7.58 -1.06
N PHE A 197 -11.05 6.70 -1.49
CA PHE A 197 -12.46 7.04 -1.71
C PHE A 197 -13.17 7.55 -0.46
N HIS A 198 -12.69 7.15 0.71
CA HIS A 198 -13.23 7.47 2.03
C HIS A 198 -12.42 8.56 2.75
N LYS A 199 -11.53 9.24 2.03
CA LYS A 199 -10.73 10.37 2.53
C LYS A 199 -11.20 11.68 1.88
N PRO A 200 -10.76 12.85 2.36
CA PRO A 200 -11.19 14.14 1.81
C PRO A 200 -10.95 14.31 0.31
N CYS A 201 -9.97 13.63 -0.28
CA CYS A 201 -9.76 13.63 -1.74
C CYS A 201 -10.85 12.90 -2.52
N ALA A 202 -11.66 12.03 -1.88
CA ALA A 202 -12.76 11.25 -2.45
C ALA A 202 -12.41 10.50 -3.76
N GLU A 203 -11.16 10.02 -3.86
CA GLU A 203 -10.58 9.38 -5.04
C GLU A 203 -9.63 8.27 -4.60
N GLN A 204 -9.58 7.16 -5.35
CA GLN A 204 -8.61 6.09 -5.11
C GLN A 204 -7.15 6.59 -5.20
N TYR A 205 -6.22 5.81 -4.66
CA TYR A 205 -4.79 5.99 -4.90
C TYR A 205 -4.28 4.91 -5.86
N PRO A 206 -3.62 5.30 -6.98
CA PRO A 206 -3.42 6.64 -7.49
C PRO A 206 -4.64 7.18 -8.26
N SER A 207 -4.54 8.46 -8.68
CA SER A 207 -5.52 9.12 -9.56
C SER A 207 -5.70 8.39 -10.89
N ALA A 208 -6.84 8.60 -11.56
CA ALA A 208 -7.12 8.00 -12.86
C ALA A 208 -6.07 8.39 -13.92
N GLU A 209 -5.54 9.61 -13.86
CA GLU A 209 -4.47 10.06 -14.75
C GLU A 209 -3.19 9.24 -14.53
N PHE A 210 -2.75 9.07 -13.28
CA PHE A 210 -1.58 8.25 -12.96
C PHE A 210 -1.77 6.80 -13.39
N LEU A 211 -2.97 6.22 -13.15
CA LEU A 211 -3.29 4.85 -13.60
C LEU A 211 -3.14 4.69 -15.11
N THR A 212 -3.64 5.64 -15.89
CA THR A 212 -3.52 5.61 -17.35
C THR A 212 -2.07 5.66 -17.80
N LEU A 213 -1.24 6.51 -17.19
CA LEU A 213 0.20 6.59 -17.47
C LEU A 213 0.91 5.27 -17.09
N ALA A 214 0.59 4.71 -15.94
CA ALA A 214 1.16 3.44 -15.47
C ALA A 214 0.81 2.27 -16.40
N ALA A 215 -0.44 2.19 -16.87
CA ALA A 215 -0.86 1.19 -17.84
C ALA A 215 -0.12 1.35 -19.17
N GLY A 216 0.02 2.60 -19.67
CA GLY A 216 0.78 2.91 -20.88
C GLY A 216 2.26 2.55 -20.80
N ALA A 217 2.83 2.59 -19.61
CA ALA A 217 4.21 2.18 -19.30
C ALA A 217 4.35 0.68 -18.96
N ASN A 218 3.28 -0.10 -19.02
CA ASN A 218 3.22 -1.53 -18.66
C ASN A 218 3.66 -1.80 -17.20
N ILE A 219 3.46 -0.88 -16.29
CA ILE A 219 3.74 -1.09 -14.87
C ILE A 219 2.76 -2.14 -14.32
N PRO A 220 3.23 -3.18 -13.62
CA PRO A 220 2.35 -4.15 -13.00
C PRO A 220 1.52 -3.52 -11.88
N ILE A 221 0.26 -3.96 -11.73
CA ILE A 221 -0.65 -3.42 -10.71
C ILE A 221 -1.26 -4.54 -9.86
N THR A 222 -1.54 -4.23 -8.59
CA THR A 222 -2.42 -5.00 -7.70
C THR A 222 -3.56 -4.12 -7.21
N LEU A 223 -4.57 -4.72 -6.56
CA LEU A 223 -5.73 -4.03 -5.99
C LEU A 223 -5.73 -4.28 -4.48
N SER A 224 -5.93 -3.24 -3.68
CA SER A 224 -5.85 -3.32 -2.22
C SER A 224 -6.87 -2.40 -1.55
N SER A 225 -7.34 -2.80 -0.35
CA SER A 225 -8.32 -2.03 0.42
C SER A 225 -7.72 -1.11 1.46
N ASP A 226 -6.54 -1.44 1.98
CA ASP A 226 -5.93 -0.76 3.12
C ASP A 226 -6.84 -0.83 4.37
N ALA A 227 -7.37 -2.06 4.57
CA ALA A 227 -8.40 -2.31 5.58
C ALA A 227 -7.83 -2.25 7.00
N HIS A 228 -8.44 -1.41 7.84
CA HIS A 228 -8.18 -1.28 9.27
C HIS A 228 -9.33 -1.84 10.12
N HIS A 229 -10.39 -2.31 9.48
CA HIS A 229 -11.52 -3.01 10.10
C HIS A 229 -11.96 -4.16 9.18
N PRO A 230 -12.44 -5.30 9.70
CA PRO A 230 -12.86 -6.43 8.87
C PRO A 230 -13.84 -6.07 7.74
N SER A 231 -14.80 -5.17 7.99
CA SER A 231 -15.78 -4.73 6.97
C SER A 231 -15.18 -3.89 5.83
N GLU A 232 -13.90 -3.53 5.92
CA GLU A 232 -13.21 -2.78 4.88
C GLU A 232 -12.46 -3.68 3.89
N VAL A 233 -12.29 -4.97 4.21
CA VAL A 233 -11.66 -5.95 3.31
C VAL A 233 -12.39 -5.97 1.97
N ALA A 234 -11.64 -5.80 0.87
CA ALA A 234 -12.13 -5.73 -0.50
C ALA A 234 -13.17 -4.62 -0.76
N ARG A 235 -13.28 -3.62 0.14
CA ARG A 235 -14.22 -2.50 -0.03
C ARG A 235 -13.93 -1.77 -1.35
N ASP A 236 -15.00 -1.51 -2.12
CA ASP A 236 -14.93 -0.80 -3.40
C ASP A 236 -14.17 -1.53 -4.54
N PHE A 237 -13.91 -2.83 -4.42
CA PHE A 237 -13.13 -3.58 -5.42
C PHE A 237 -13.84 -3.66 -6.77
N GLU A 238 -15.17 -3.76 -6.81
CA GLU A 238 -15.91 -3.83 -8.07
C GLU A 238 -15.68 -2.58 -8.93
N ARG A 239 -15.91 -1.39 -8.35
CA ARG A 239 -15.68 -0.12 -9.09
C ARG A 239 -14.22 0.12 -9.42
N SER A 240 -13.31 -0.31 -8.54
CA SER A 240 -11.87 -0.14 -8.73
C SER A 240 -11.33 -1.05 -9.82
N LEU A 241 -11.85 -2.27 -9.92
CA LEU A 241 -11.54 -3.17 -11.03
C LEU A 241 -11.97 -2.58 -12.38
N GLN A 242 -13.11 -1.86 -12.41
CA GLN A 242 -13.53 -1.16 -13.63
C GLN A 242 -12.56 -0.03 -13.98
N LEU A 243 -12.11 0.77 -13.01
CA LEU A 243 -11.10 1.82 -13.23
C LEU A 243 -9.77 1.26 -13.75
N ILE A 244 -9.34 0.11 -13.22
CA ILE A 244 -8.14 -0.59 -13.69
C ILE A 244 -8.30 -1.00 -15.17
N LYS A 245 -9.45 -1.57 -15.54
CA LYS A 245 -9.77 -1.95 -16.93
C LYS A 245 -9.81 -0.72 -17.85
N ASP A 246 -10.48 0.35 -17.43
CA ASP A 246 -10.63 1.59 -18.19
C ASP A 246 -9.29 2.30 -18.42
N ALA A 247 -8.34 2.17 -17.47
CA ALA A 247 -6.98 2.65 -17.62
C ALA A 247 -6.14 1.82 -18.61
N GLY A 248 -6.58 0.61 -18.97
CA GLY A 248 -5.94 -0.25 -19.96
C GLY A 248 -5.19 -1.47 -19.41
N PHE A 249 -5.28 -1.73 -18.10
CA PHE A 249 -4.69 -2.94 -17.52
C PHE A 249 -5.50 -4.20 -17.89
N THR A 250 -4.77 -5.28 -18.18
CA THR A 250 -5.34 -6.58 -18.53
C THR A 250 -5.05 -7.67 -17.50
N HIS A 251 -4.13 -7.41 -16.57
CA HIS A 251 -3.69 -8.34 -15.55
C HIS A 251 -3.56 -7.67 -14.18
N LEU A 252 -3.74 -8.45 -13.12
CA LEU A 252 -3.40 -8.09 -11.75
C LEU A 252 -2.22 -8.90 -11.26
N SER A 253 -1.38 -8.30 -10.45
CA SER A 253 -0.24 -8.94 -9.80
C SER A 253 -0.66 -9.74 -8.58
N ARG A 254 0.02 -10.88 -8.36
CA ARG A 254 -0.03 -11.69 -7.15
C ARG A 254 1.37 -11.94 -6.64
N PHE A 255 1.47 -12.13 -5.34
CA PHE A 255 2.77 -12.24 -4.67
C PHE A 255 2.82 -13.49 -3.78
N GLN A 256 3.91 -14.25 -3.93
CA GLN A 256 4.22 -15.37 -3.05
C GLN A 256 5.73 -15.54 -2.96
N LYS A 257 6.29 -15.60 -1.74
CA LYS A 257 7.73 -15.77 -1.51
C LYS A 257 8.56 -14.73 -2.26
N ARG A 258 8.11 -13.49 -2.29
CA ARG A 258 8.73 -12.37 -3.01
C ARG A 258 8.79 -12.56 -4.53
N GLN A 259 7.94 -13.44 -5.07
CA GLN A 259 7.81 -13.67 -6.50
C GLN A 259 6.48 -13.14 -6.99
N ARG A 260 6.51 -12.28 -8.01
CA ARG A 260 5.34 -11.74 -8.67
C ARG A 260 4.87 -12.68 -9.79
N THR A 261 3.58 -12.91 -9.85
CA THR A 261 2.89 -13.56 -10.97
C THR A 261 1.76 -12.67 -11.49
N GLN A 262 1.33 -12.89 -12.71
CA GLN A 262 0.27 -12.11 -13.34
C GLN A 262 -0.98 -12.98 -13.55
N VAL A 263 -2.15 -12.45 -13.18
CA VAL A 263 -3.44 -13.10 -13.37
C VAL A 263 -4.29 -12.22 -14.28
N ARG A 264 -4.79 -12.80 -15.37
CA ARG A 264 -5.62 -12.07 -16.33
C ARG A 264 -6.93 -11.62 -15.66
N ILE A 265 -7.29 -10.37 -15.90
CA ILE A 265 -8.61 -9.83 -15.50
C ILE A 265 -9.62 -10.43 -16.46
N THR A 266 -10.57 -11.23 -15.93
CA THR A 266 -11.66 -11.80 -16.72
C THR A 266 -12.74 -10.75 -16.95
N GLU A 267 -13.37 -10.78 -18.12
CA GLU A 267 -14.64 -10.08 -18.33
C GLU A 267 -15.68 -10.75 -17.42
N SER A 268 -16.36 -9.97 -16.60
CA SER A 268 -17.47 -10.42 -15.75
C SER A 268 -18.74 -10.51 -16.58
#